data_dea14e7333a4a25fcaf78bced27b58ba
#
_entry.id   dea14e7333a4a25fcaf78bced27b58ba
#
_cell.length_a   1.000
_cell.length_b   1.000
_cell.length_c   1.000
_cell.angle_alpha   90.00
_cell.angle_beta   90.00
_cell.angle_gamma   90.00
#
_symmetry.space_group_name_H-M   'P 1'
#
loop_
_entity.id
_entity.type
_entity.pdbx_description
1 polymer ?
#
loop_
_entity_poly.entity_id
_entity_poly.type
_entity_poly.pdbx_seq_one_letter_code
_entity_poly.pdbx_strand_id
1 'polypeptide(L)'
;MKASISILILLLGSINIMAEDKDKLIFNFNTPESGKIWVSVNDNVMGGVSEGKFKITQDKTLYFYGSLSLENNGGFASIRCLPTQLGLKKNDSINFQAKGDGREFTMNLYTNKRLTAFSYRQSFQTKNNEWVEISLPLEKFIATSFGKVIPKAEPINPLEIESIGFMIGDKKPGAFQIEFKNITAKSK
;
A
#
# COMPACT_ATOMS: atom_id res chain seq x y z
N MET A 1 -25.19 35.53 -65.88
CA MET A 1 -25.42 34.52 -64.82
C MET A 1 -24.11 34.27 -64.11
N LYS A 2 -23.96 34.78 -62.90
CA LYS A 2 -22.77 34.54 -62.06
C LYS A 2 -23.14 33.51 -61.00
N ALA A 3 -22.52 32.33 -61.02
CA ALA A 3 -22.70 31.29 -60.04
C ALA A 3 -21.76 31.53 -58.83
N SER A 4 -22.33 31.76 -57.65
CA SER A 4 -21.59 31.84 -56.38
C SER A 4 -21.39 30.43 -55.82
N ILE A 5 -20.14 30.03 -55.67
CA ILE A 5 -19.75 28.79 -54.99
C ILE A 5 -19.55 29.12 -53.53
N SER A 6 -20.45 28.63 -52.65
CA SER A 6 -20.28 28.68 -51.19
C SER A 6 -19.43 27.52 -50.75
N ILE A 7 -18.24 27.81 -50.21
CA ILE A 7 -17.37 26.83 -49.58
C ILE A 7 -17.81 26.63 -48.13
N LEU A 8 -18.34 25.47 -47.82
CA LEU A 8 -18.67 25.05 -46.46
C LEU A 8 -17.40 24.48 -45.78
N ILE A 9 -16.81 25.27 -44.89
CA ILE A 9 -15.67 24.78 -44.06
C ILE A 9 -16.22 23.97 -42.93
N LEU A 10 -16.05 22.63 -42.97
CA LEU A 10 -16.32 21.74 -41.85
C LEU A 10 -15.18 21.87 -40.85
N LEU A 11 -15.40 22.50 -39.70
CA LEU A 11 -14.52 22.48 -38.57
C LEU A 11 -14.68 21.10 -37.87
N LEU A 12 -13.75 20.19 -38.14
CA LEU A 12 -13.56 18.96 -37.38
C LEU A 12 -12.94 19.32 -36.02
N GLY A 13 -13.76 19.54 -35.02
CA GLY A 13 -13.33 19.65 -33.63
C GLY A 13 -12.77 18.31 -33.16
N SER A 14 -11.45 18.26 -32.90
CA SER A 14 -10.80 17.10 -32.27
C SER A 14 -11.32 17.02 -30.84
N ILE A 15 -12.21 16.07 -30.57
CA ILE A 15 -12.59 15.71 -29.19
C ILE A 15 -11.41 14.93 -28.63
N ASN A 16 -10.54 15.60 -27.87
CA ASN A 16 -9.57 14.93 -27.01
C ASN A 16 -10.34 14.24 -25.89
N ILE A 17 -10.69 12.97 -26.08
CA ILE A 17 -11.14 12.10 -25.00
C ILE A 17 -9.91 11.88 -24.12
N MET A 18 -9.78 12.68 -23.07
CA MET A 18 -8.87 12.39 -21.98
C MET A 18 -9.34 11.06 -21.39
N ALA A 19 -8.59 10.00 -21.63
CA ALA A 19 -8.81 8.72 -20.97
C ALA A 19 -8.69 8.99 -19.46
N GLU A 20 -9.81 8.90 -18.75
CA GLU A 20 -9.83 8.96 -17.29
C GLU A 20 -8.99 7.77 -16.80
N ASP A 21 -7.82 8.05 -16.26
CA ASP A 21 -6.89 7.02 -15.78
C ASP A 21 -7.53 6.39 -14.54
N LYS A 22 -8.32 5.31 -14.77
CA LYS A 22 -9.03 4.61 -13.72
C LYS A 22 -8.02 4.00 -12.76
N ASP A 23 -8.24 4.22 -11.46
CA ASP A 23 -7.48 3.58 -10.40
C ASP A 23 -7.43 2.07 -10.64
N LYS A 24 -6.23 1.50 -10.74
CA LYS A 24 -6.03 0.07 -10.88
C LYS A 24 -6.24 -0.60 -9.53
N LEU A 25 -7.21 -1.49 -9.43
CA LEU A 25 -7.42 -2.30 -8.23
C LEU A 25 -6.24 -3.29 -8.06
N ILE A 26 -5.56 -3.24 -6.91
CA ILE A 26 -4.51 -4.19 -6.52
C ILE A 26 -5.10 -5.27 -5.63
N PHE A 27 -5.79 -4.90 -4.55
CA PHE A 27 -6.47 -5.82 -3.65
C PHE A 27 -7.87 -5.32 -3.31
N ASN A 28 -8.80 -6.26 -3.24
CA ASN A 28 -10.10 -6.09 -2.59
C ASN A 28 -10.26 -7.13 -1.48
N PHE A 29 -11.20 -6.89 -0.60
CA PHE A 29 -11.47 -7.75 0.55
C PHE A 29 -12.92 -8.24 0.54
N ASN A 30 -13.48 -8.43 -0.64
CA ASN A 30 -14.90 -8.74 -0.85
C ASN A 30 -15.32 -10.13 -0.37
N THR A 31 -14.36 -11.06 -0.28
CA THR A 31 -14.62 -12.44 0.14
C THR A 31 -13.61 -12.90 1.19
N PRO A 32 -13.94 -13.87 2.06
CA PRO A 32 -12.99 -14.44 3.02
C PRO A 32 -11.73 -15.01 2.35
N GLU A 33 -11.84 -15.50 1.11
CA GLU A 33 -10.74 -16.06 0.33
C GLU A 33 -9.63 -15.03 0.05
N SER A 34 -9.98 -13.73 -0.02
CA SER A 34 -8.99 -12.67 -0.19
C SER A 34 -8.00 -12.60 0.98
N GLY A 35 -8.33 -13.19 2.13
CA GLY A 35 -7.40 -13.34 3.26
C GLY A 35 -6.33 -14.41 3.05
N LYS A 36 -6.54 -15.40 2.18
CA LYS A 36 -5.62 -16.54 2.00
C LYS A 36 -4.23 -16.16 1.48
N ILE A 37 -4.13 -15.01 0.84
CA ILE A 37 -2.85 -14.49 0.33
C ILE A 37 -2.09 -13.64 1.36
N TRP A 38 -2.63 -13.48 2.56
CA TRP A 38 -1.98 -12.70 3.62
C TRP A 38 -1.40 -13.63 4.70
N VAL A 39 -0.28 -13.21 5.27
CA VAL A 39 0.39 -13.90 6.39
C VAL A 39 0.82 -12.90 7.44
N SER A 40 0.80 -13.31 8.72
CA SER A 40 1.41 -12.53 9.81
C SER A 40 2.91 -12.80 9.88
N VAL A 41 3.69 -11.72 10.03
CA VAL A 41 5.14 -11.78 10.25
C VAL A 41 5.47 -10.83 11.39
N ASN A 42 5.60 -11.37 12.59
CA ASN A 42 5.84 -10.63 13.81
C ASN A 42 7.32 -10.73 14.26
N ASP A 43 7.70 -9.98 15.28
CA ASP A 43 9.05 -9.92 15.81
C ASP A 43 9.53 -11.20 16.52
N ASN A 44 8.65 -12.20 16.70
CA ASN A 44 9.01 -13.52 17.21
C ASN A 44 10.08 -14.23 16.34
N VAL A 45 10.20 -13.89 15.06
CA VAL A 45 11.29 -14.33 14.19
C VAL A 45 12.67 -13.86 14.67
N MET A 46 12.69 -12.88 15.59
CA MET A 46 13.91 -12.33 16.22
C MET A 46 13.88 -12.48 17.75
N GLY A 47 12.96 -13.27 18.30
CA GLY A 47 12.81 -13.50 19.73
C GLY A 47 11.87 -12.53 20.47
N GLY A 48 11.26 -11.56 19.77
CA GLY A 48 10.24 -10.68 20.33
C GLY A 48 8.94 -11.42 20.66
N VAL A 49 8.03 -10.76 21.35
CA VAL A 49 6.75 -11.32 21.81
C VAL A 49 5.53 -10.53 21.36
N SER A 50 5.68 -9.67 20.34
CA SER A 50 4.55 -9.00 19.73
C SER A 50 3.63 -9.98 19.01
N GLU A 51 2.34 -9.73 19.05
CA GLU A 51 1.33 -10.56 18.41
C GLU A 51 0.48 -9.75 17.46
N GLY A 52 0.60 -10.01 16.17
CA GLY A 52 -0.23 -9.42 15.11
C GLY A 52 -1.03 -10.49 14.40
N LYS A 53 -2.34 -10.27 14.27
CA LYS A 53 -3.33 -11.14 13.64
C LYS A 53 -4.14 -10.35 12.63
N PHE A 54 -4.74 -11.04 11.67
CA PHE A 54 -5.64 -10.40 10.71
C PHE A 54 -6.85 -11.28 10.39
N LYS A 55 -7.87 -10.65 9.85
CA LYS A 55 -9.04 -11.32 9.27
C LYS A 55 -9.69 -10.44 8.21
N ILE A 56 -10.47 -11.06 7.34
CA ILE A 56 -11.41 -10.33 6.49
C ILE A 56 -12.71 -10.19 7.26
N THR A 57 -13.22 -8.97 7.37
CA THR A 57 -14.46 -8.68 8.12
C THR A 57 -15.70 -8.85 7.25
N GLN A 58 -16.88 -8.89 7.88
CA GLN A 58 -18.17 -8.87 7.19
C GLN A 58 -18.37 -7.58 6.38
N ASP A 59 -17.74 -6.47 6.81
CA ASP A 59 -17.74 -5.19 6.11
C ASP A 59 -16.77 -5.13 4.94
N LYS A 60 -16.22 -6.29 4.53
CA LYS A 60 -15.29 -6.42 3.39
C LYS A 60 -14.03 -5.57 3.56
N THR A 61 -13.46 -5.60 4.76
CA THR A 61 -12.20 -4.94 5.09
C THR A 61 -11.14 -5.96 5.52
N LEU A 62 -9.87 -5.64 5.30
CA LEU A 62 -8.74 -6.34 5.93
C LEU A 62 -8.51 -5.70 7.30
N TYR A 63 -8.80 -6.43 8.37
CA TYR A 63 -8.61 -5.99 9.75
C TYR A 63 -7.32 -6.59 10.32
N PHE A 64 -6.37 -5.73 10.65
CA PHE A 64 -5.10 -6.09 11.27
C PHE A 64 -5.09 -5.57 12.71
N TYR A 65 -4.80 -6.44 13.67
CA TYR A 65 -4.91 -6.13 15.09
C TYR A 65 -3.99 -7.01 15.93
N GLY A 66 -3.75 -6.60 17.17
CA GLY A 66 -2.93 -7.38 18.10
C GLY A 66 -2.41 -6.58 19.26
N SER A 67 -1.24 -6.98 19.76
CA SER A 67 -0.50 -6.31 20.84
C SER A 67 0.97 -6.17 20.48
N LEU A 68 1.49 -4.95 20.57
CA LEU A 68 2.90 -4.64 20.38
C LEU A 68 3.61 -4.77 21.72
N SER A 69 4.74 -5.48 21.75
CA SER A 69 5.64 -5.56 22.89
C SER A 69 7.04 -5.08 22.50
N LEU A 70 7.75 -4.48 23.46
CA LEU A 70 9.15 -4.08 23.29
C LEU A 70 10.11 -5.04 23.98
N GLU A 71 9.60 -6.10 24.59
CA GLU A 71 10.39 -7.12 25.27
C GLU A 71 11.29 -7.87 24.27
N ASN A 72 12.42 -8.38 24.77
CA ASN A 72 13.39 -9.20 24.02
C ASN A 72 13.88 -8.52 22.72
N ASN A 73 14.04 -7.21 22.71
CA ASN A 73 14.36 -6.41 21.51
C ASN A 73 13.32 -6.55 20.38
N GLY A 74 12.08 -6.90 20.71
CA GLY A 74 10.94 -6.87 19.83
C GLY A 74 10.56 -5.43 19.45
N GLY A 75 9.37 -5.24 18.96
CA GLY A 75 8.83 -3.91 18.67
C GLY A 75 8.20 -3.77 17.31
N PHE A 76 7.79 -4.88 16.66
CA PHE A 76 6.94 -4.82 15.49
C PHE A 76 5.96 -5.98 15.39
N ALA A 77 4.83 -5.72 14.80
CA ALA A 77 3.92 -6.71 14.27
C ALA A 77 3.56 -6.34 12.84
N SER A 78 3.42 -7.29 11.95
CA SER A 78 3.11 -7.03 10.55
C SER A 78 2.27 -8.12 9.90
N ILE A 79 1.62 -7.72 8.81
CA ILE A 79 1.00 -8.63 7.83
C ILE A 79 1.58 -8.35 6.47
N ARG A 80 1.67 -9.38 5.63
CA ARG A 80 2.25 -9.30 4.29
C ARG A 80 1.45 -10.16 3.32
N CYS A 81 1.21 -9.68 2.10
CA CYS A 81 0.68 -10.54 1.07
C CYS A 81 1.78 -11.47 0.53
N LEU A 82 1.37 -12.65 0.08
CA LEU A 82 2.26 -13.55 -0.66
C LEU A 82 2.70 -12.88 -1.98
N PRO A 83 3.88 -13.27 -2.52
CA PRO A 83 4.36 -12.73 -3.78
C PRO A 83 3.33 -12.84 -4.89
N THR A 84 3.08 -11.70 -5.58
CA THR A 84 2.13 -11.60 -6.68
C THR A 84 2.52 -10.44 -7.61
N GLN A 85 1.98 -10.45 -8.82
CA GLN A 85 2.18 -9.34 -9.75
C GLN A 85 1.27 -8.17 -9.39
N LEU A 86 1.83 -7.11 -8.80
CA LEU A 86 1.10 -5.92 -8.42
C LEU A 86 0.79 -5.00 -9.62
N GLY A 87 1.61 -5.09 -10.69
CA GLY A 87 1.47 -4.32 -11.92
C GLY A 87 1.55 -2.82 -11.70
N LEU A 88 2.40 -2.41 -10.76
CA LEU A 88 2.70 -1.02 -10.48
C LEU A 88 3.53 -0.42 -11.63
N LYS A 89 3.34 0.88 -11.86
CA LYS A 89 4.07 1.66 -12.86
C LYS A 89 4.91 2.74 -12.18
N LYS A 90 5.86 3.28 -12.92
CA LYS A 90 6.63 4.45 -12.49
C LYS A 90 5.67 5.62 -12.20
N ASN A 91 5.90 6.31 -11.10
CA ASN A 91 5.10 7.44 -10.61
C ASN A 91 3.70 7.08 -10.08
N ASP A 92 3.36 5.80 -9.95
CA ASP A 92 2.12 5.41 -9.27
C ASP A 92 2.13 5.86 -7.80
N SER A 93 0.94 6.11 -7.28
CA SER A 93 0.66 6.19 -5.86
C SER A 93 -0.18 4.99 -5.45
N ILE A 94 0.11 4.39 -4.30
CA ILE A 94 -0.74 3.36 -3.70
C ILE A 94 -1.76 4.07 -2.82
N ASN A 95 -3.05 3.86 -3.10
CA ASN A 95 -4.15 4.53 -2.44
C ASN A 95 -5.06 3.51 -1.75
N PHE A 96 -5.54 3.85 -0.57
CA PHE A 96 -6.48 3.05 0.21
C PHE A 96 -7.16 3.90 1.29
N GLN A 97 -8.30 3.42 1.80
CA GLN A 97 -8.88 3.95 3.02
C GLN A 97 -8.41 3.13 4.21
N ALA A 98 -8.05 3.81 5.30
CA ALA A 98 -7.66 3.18 6.55
C ALA A 98 -8.45 3.75 7.73
N LYS A 99 -8.87 2.87 8.67
CA LYS A 99 -9.48 3.26 9.95
C LYS A 99 -8.68 2.59 11.07
N GLY A 100 -7.91 3.37 11.79
CA GLY A 100 -7.02 2.89 12.85
C GLY A 100 -7.42 3.40 14.23
N ASP A 101 -6.48 3.27 15.14
CA ASP A 101 -6.56 3.67 16.54
C ASP A 101 -5.83 4.99 16.85
N GLY A 102 -5.46 5.75 15.82
CA GLY A 102 -4.69 6.98 15.96
C GLY A 102 -3.17 6.77 16.00
N ARG A 103 -2.68 5.53 15.80
CA ARG A 103 -1.25 5.22 15.74
C ARG A 103 -0.69 5.39 14.33
N GLU A 104 0.63 5.51 14.23
CA GLU A 104 1.35 5.48 12.96
C GLU A 104 1.60 4.04 12.52
N PHE A 105 1.28 3.76 11.27
CA PHE A 105 1.58 2.49 10.61
C PHE A 105 2.53 2.70 9.44
N THR A 106 3.16 1.63 8.99
CA THR A 106 4.10 1.66 7.87
C THR A 106 3.65 0.67 6.80
N MET A 107 3.60 1.13 5.54
CA MET A 107 3.53 0.24 4.40
C MET A 107 4.94 -0.16 3.98
N ASN A 108 5.15 -1.45 3.77
CA ASN A 108 6.37 -2.02 3.24
C ASN A 108 6.11 -2.61 1.85
N LEU A 109 7.01 -2.34 0.92
CA LEU A 109 7.04 -2.94 -0.41
C LEU A 109 8.27 -3.84 -0.50
N TYR A 110 8.05 -5.09 -0.86
CA TYR A 110 9.10 -6.10 -0.94
C TYR A 110 9.34 -6.44 -2.40
N THR A 111 10.60 -6.59 -2.76
CA THR A 111 11.03 -6.88 -4.13
C THR A 111 11.37 -8.37 -4.28
N ASN A 112 11.45 -8.84 -5.53
CA ASN A 112 11.94 -10.17 -5.88
C ASN A 112 13.44 -10.37 -5.52
N LYS A 113 14.16 -9.31 -5.21
CA LYS A 113 15.55 -9.39 -4.70
C LYS A 113 15.52 -9.92 -3.27
N ARG A 114 16.10 -11.11 -3.07
CA ARG A 114 16.16 -11.77 -1.75
C ARG A 114 17.27 -11.16 -0.87
N LEU A 115 17.11 -9.88 -0.53
CA LEU A 115 17.99 -9.20 0.41
C LEU A 115 17.44 -9.37 1.82
N THR A 116 18.33 -9.65 2.79
CA THR A 116 17.93 -9.90 4.18
C THR A 116 17.25 -8.66 4.78
N ALA A 117 16.01 -8.84 5.25
CA ALA A 117 15.19 -7.81 5.89
C ALA A 117 15.09 -6.49 5.11
N PHE A 118 15.24 -6.55 3.79
CA PHE A 118 15.14 -5.40 2.91
C PHE A 118 13.69 -5.10 2.55
N SER A 119 13.32 -3.83 2.58
CA SER A 119 12.07 -3.31 2.02
C SER A 119 12.18 -1.84 1.67
N TYR A 120 11.34 -1.37 0.77
CA TYR A 120 11.01 0.04 0.66
C TYR A 120 9.82 0.33 1.56
N ARG A 121 9.87 1.40 2.37
CA ARG A 121 8.81 1.70 3.31
C ARG A 121 8.42 3.18 3.34
N GLN A 122 7.16 3.41 3.66
CA GLN A 122 6.60 4.74 3.92
C GLN A 122 5.59 4.64 5.05
N SER A 123 5.72 5.52 6.06
CA SER A 123 4.76 5.60 7.17
C SER A 123 3.58 6.48 6.81
N PHE A 124 2.46 6.21 7.47
CA PHE A 124 1.23 6.99 7.39
C PHE A 124 0.54 7.03 8.75
N GLN A 125 -0.17 8.13 9.01
CA GLN A 125 -0.87 8.37 10.26
C GLN A 125 -2.34 7.96 10.12
N THR A 126 -2.89 7.27 11.12
CA THR A 126 -4.32 7.01 11.22
C THR A 126 -5.00 8.00 12.16
N LYS A 127 -6.33 8.03 12.13
CA LYS A 127 -7.15 8.71 13.13
C LYS A 127 -7.93 7.68 13.93
N ASN A 128 -8.19 8.00 15.20
CA ASN A 128 -8.90 7.09 16.10
C ASN A 128 -10.33 6.85 15.63
N ASN A 129 -10.62 5.62 15.21
CA ASN A 129 -11.92 5.14 14.73
C ASN A 129 -12.56 5.97 13.60
N GLU A 130 -11.75 6.64 12.77
CA GLU A 130 -12.18 7.43 11.62
C GLU A 130 -11.54 6.91 10.34
N TRP A 131 -12.33 6.79 9.25
CA TRP A 131 -11.81 6.47 7.92
C TRP A 131 -11.05 7.66 7.34
N VAL A 132 -9.81 7.44 6.93
CA VAL A 132 -8.95 8.43 6.26
C VAL A 132 -8.47 7.89 4.93
N GLU A 133 -8.42 8.76 3.93
CA GLU A 133 -7.78 8.46 2.64
C GLU A 133 -6.28 8.56 2.80
N ILE A 134 -5.59 7.50 2.39
CA ILE A 134 -4.13 7.43 2.37
C ILE A 134 -3.66 7.33 0.93
N SER A 135 -2.69 8.16 0.57
CA SER A 135 -2.02 8.13 -0.73
C SER A 135 -0.52 8.10 -0.52
N LEU A 136 0.13 7.05 -0.98
CA LEU A 136 1.55 6.79 -0.81
C LEU A 136 2.25 6.77 -2.17
N PRO A 137 2.83 7.88 -2.63
CA PRO A 137 3.59 7.93 -3.88
C PRO A 137 4.82 7.02 -3.82
N LEU A 138 5.06 6.21 -4.86
CA LEU A 138 6.19 5.28 -4.90
C LEU A 138 7.54 5.98 -4.73
N GLU A 139 7.67 7.19 -5.23
CA GLU A 139 8.88 8.01 -5.11
C GLU A 139 9.26 8.41 -3.69
N LYS A 140 8.30 8.33 -2.73
CA LYS A 140 8.52 8.65 -1.32
C LYS A 140 8.87 7.45 -0.45
N PHE A 141 8.88 6.26 -1.01
CA PHE A 141 9.31 5.08 -0.26
C PHE A 141 10.82 5.07 -0.09
N ILE A 142 11.27 4.78 1.12
CA ILE A 142 12.67 4.78 1.52
C ILE A 142 13.16 3.33 1.68
N ALA A 143 14.28 2.99 1.04
CA ALA A 143 14.91 1.69 1.18
C ALA A 143 15.49 1.49 2.59
N THR A 144 15.19 0.34 3.20
CA THR A 144 15.65 -0.01 4.54
C THR A 144 16.08 -1.46 4.63
N SER A 145 16.98 -1.75 5.56
CA SER A 145 17.31 -3.11 6.02
C SER A 145 17.32 -3.14 7.54
N PHE A 146 16.66 -4.15 8.13
CA PHE A 146 16.43 -4.22 9.59
C PHE A 146 15.90 -2.89 10.16
N GLY A 147 15.02 -2.22 9.43
CA GLY A 147 14.46 -0.93 9.83
C GLY A 147 15.38 0.27 9.74
N LYS A 148 16.65 0.10 9.37
CA LYS A 148 17.62 1.20 9.18
C LYS A 148 17.62 1.65 7.73
N VAL A 149 17.63 2.97 7.50
CA VAL A 149 17.71 3.56 6.17
C VAL A 149 19.03 3.16 5.49
N ILE A 150 18.95 2.74 4.23
CA ILE A 150 20.10 2.45 3.39
C ILE A 150 20.46 3.75 2.64
N PRO A 151 21.59 4.39 2.96
CA PRO A 151 22.02 5.57 2.24
C PRO A 151 22.30 5.27 0.76
N LYS A 152 21.87 6.16 -0.14
CA LYS A 152 22.14 6.02 -1.59
C LYS A 152 21.62 4.73 -2.20
N ALA A 153 20.55 4.16 -1.64
CA ALA A 153 19.89 3.00 -2.25
C ALA A 153 19.33 3.37 -3.64
N GLU A 154 19.29 2.37 -4.51
CA GLU A 154 18.64 2.52 -5.82
C GLU A 154 17.18 2.95 -5.63
N PRO A 155 16.66 3.82 -6.50
CA PRO A 155 15.25 4.16 -6.53
C PRO A 155 14.40 2.89 -6.70
N ILE A 156 13.19 2.92 -6.16
CA ILE A 156 12.26 1.82 -6.29
C ILE A 156 11.97 1.51 -7.77
N ASN A 157 12.13 0.23 -8.15
CA ASN A 157 11.70 -0.27 -9.44
C ASN A 157 10.33 -0.95 -9.30
N PRO A 158 9.24 -0.37 -9.82
CA PRO A 158 7.90 -0.92 -9.65
C PRO A 158 7.73 -2.35 -10.17
N LEU A 159 8.49 -2.72 -11.21
CA LEU A 159 8.42 -4.06 -11.83
C LEU A 159 9.03 -5.16 -10.94
N GLU A 160 9.85 -4.79 -9.97
CA GLU A 160 10.47 -5.71 -9.03
C GLU A 160 9.62 -5.94 -7.77
N ILE A 161 8.58 -5.12 -7.55
CA ILE A 161 7.73 -5.23 -6.36
C ILE A 161 6.75 -6.38 -6.54
N GLU A 162 6.82 -7.34 -5.63
CA GLU A 162 5.96 -8.52 -5.64
C GLU A 162 5.10 -8.69 -4.39
N SER A 163 5.32 -7.87 -3.36
CA SER A 163 4.56 -7.99 -2.11
C SER A 163 4.40 -6.66 -1.40
N ILE A 164 3.24 -6.48 -0.77
CA ILE A 164 2.92 -5.35 0.11
C ILE A 164 2.72 -5.90 1.52
N GLY A 165 3.18 -5.15 2.53
CA GLY A 165 2.86 -5.42 3.92
C GLY A 165 2.51 -4.17 4.69
N PHE A 166 1.74 -4.36 5.77
CA PHE A 166 1.45 -3.32 6.75
C PHE A 166 2.10 -3.70 8.07
N MET A 167 2.72 -2.76 8.72
CA MET A 167 3.46 -2.97 9.95
C MET A 167 3.14 -1.88 10.96
N ILE A 168 3.05 -2.25 12.22
CA ILE A 168 3.16 -1.35 13.35
C ILE A 168 4.50 -1.54 14.02
N GLY A 169 5.17 -0.45 14.33
CA GLY A 169 6.51 -0.44 14.94
C GLY A 169 6.84 0.94 15.51
N ASP A 170 5.83 1.64 16.02
CA ASP A 170 5.88 3.01 16.53
C ASP A 170 6.49 3.12 17.94
N LYS A 171 7.02 2.01 18.48
CA LYS A 171 7.64 1.91 19.82
C LYS A 171 6.68 2.20 20.98
N LYS A 172 5.39 2.10 20.77
CA LYS A 172 4.37 2.23 21.83
C LYS A 172 3.79 0.84 22.12
N PRO A 173 4.14 0.18 23.24
CA PRO A 173 3.60 -1.12 23.57
C PRO A 173 2.09 -1.07 23.83
N GLY A 174 1.42 -2.22 23.70
CA GLY A 174 0.00 -2.37 23.96
C GLY A 174 -0.81 -2.70 22.70
N ALA A 175 -2.12 -2.69 22.86
CA ALA A 175 -3.07 -3.05 21.82
C ALA A 175 -2.98 -2.09 20.61
N PHE A 176 -3.23 -2.62 19.43
CA PHE A 176 -3.34 -1.86 18.20
C PHE A 176 -4.40 -2.46 17.28
N GLN A 177 -4.95 -1.62 16.41
CA GLN A 177 -5.87 -2.06 15.38
C GLN A 177 -5.92 -1.10 14.19
N ILE A 178 -6.14 -1.68 13.00
CA ILE A 178 -6.38 -0.93 11.78
C ILE A 178 -7.20 -1.77 10.79
N GLU A 179 -8.13 -1.13 10.10
CA GLU A 179 -8.87 -1.70 8.98
C GLU A 179 -8.49 -1.02 7.67
N PHE A 180 -8.46 -1.80 6.61
CA PHE A 180 -8.17 -1.33 5.25
C PHE A 180 -9.33 -1.68 4.32
N LYS A 181 -9.74 -0.74 3.49
CA LYS A 181 -10.55 -1.00 2.31
C LYS A 181 -9.64 -1.26 1.10
N ASN A 182 -10.27 -1.38 -0.07
CA ASN A 182 -9.57 -1.67 -1.33
C ASN A 182 -8.25 -0.89 -1.47
N ILE A 183 -7.23 -1.61 -1.92
CA ILE A 183 -5.92 -1.03 -2.24
C ILE A 183 -5.84 -0.88 -3.75
N THR A 184 -5.57 0.33 -4.22
CA THR A 184 -5.48 0.68 -5.63
C THR A 184 -4.14 1.32 -5.97
N ALA A 185 -3.76 1.30 -7.23
CA ALA A 185 -2.68 2.11 -7.78
C ALA A 185 -3.27 3.16 -8.73
N LYS A 186 -2.80 4.39 -8.62
CA LYS A 186 -3.16 5.49 -9.48
C LYS A 186 -1.91 6.10 -10.09
N SER A 187 -1.87 6.17 -11.42
CA SER A 187 -0.83 6.89 -12.15
C SER A 187 -1.04 8.41 -12.02
N LYS A 188 0.07 9.14 -11.97
CA LYS A 188 0.04 10.61 -12.06
C LYS A 188 0.01 11.06 -13.51
#